data_f0df9b8ba1eab3c86709386ad8560097
#
_entry.id   f0df9b8ba1eab3c86709386ad8560097
#
_cell.length_a   1.000
_cell.length_b   1.000
_cell.length_c   1.000
_cell.angle_alpha   90.00
_cell.angle_beta   90.00
_cell.angle_gamma   90.00
#
_symmetry.space_group_name_H-M   'P 1'
#
loop_
_entity.id
_entity.type
_entity.pdbx_description
1 polymer ?
#
loop_
_entity_poly.entity_id
_entity_poly.type
_entity_poly.pdbx_seq_one_letter_code
_entity_poly.pdbx_strand_id
1 'polypeptide(L)'
;YQNTKMIEQVRAMDLNAKIIIMGDFNDDPINTSFKNVLKTKSDKKKVTKNDIYNPYEDMFQKGLNTLGFRDNINLFDQLLITSPLLDKGEKDFSSYKMYKAMIFNKRFLTNKRGRYKGYPFRSFSFGSYTGGYSDHYPVYMYLIKEQ
;
A
#
# COMPACT_ATOMS: atom_id res chain seq x y z
N TYR A 1 -12.92 -3.44 -10.65
CA TYR A 1 -13.96 -2.72 -11.44
C TYR A 1 -14.62 -1.56 -10.67
N GLN A 2 -15.02 -1.72 -9.40
CA GLN A 2 -15.68 -0.65 -8.63
C GLN A 2 -14.75 0.54 -8.39
N ASN A 3 -13.54 0.31 -7.90
CA ASN A 3 -12.55 1.36 -7.64
C ASN A 3 -12.22 2.17 -8.91
N THR A 4 -12.09 1.52 -10.06
CA THR A 4 -11.81 2.20 -11.33
C THR A 4 -12.94 3.18 -11.69
N LYS A 5 -14.19 2.76 -11.59
CA LYS A 5 -15.34 3.62 -11.85
C LYS A 5 -15.42 4.81 -10.90
N MET A 6 -15.18 4.58 -9.60
CA MET A 6 -15.16 5.66 -8.60
C MET A 6 -14.07 6.69 -8.89
N ILE A 7 -12.86 6.25 -9.25
CA ILE A 7 -11.77 7.13 -9.62
C ILE A 7 -12.12 7.96 -10.86
N GLU A 8 -12.69 7.32 -11.88
CA GLU A 8 -13.14 7.98 -13.11
C GLU A 8 -14.23 9.04 -12.84
N GLN A 9 -15.20 8.72 -11.98
CA GLN A 9 -16.24 9.66 -11.57
C GLN A 9 -15.67 10.87 -10.84
N VAL A 10 -14.76 10.68 -9.89
CA VAL A 10 -14.12 11.80 -9.17
C VAL A 10 -13.26 12.64 -10.12
N ARG A 11 -12.51 11.99 -11.01
CA ARG A 11 -11.68 12.69 -12.01
C ARG A 11 -12.51 13.45 -13.04
N ALA A 12 -13.72 13.00 -13.35
CA ALA A 12 -14.64 13.73 -14.23
C ALA A 12 -15.09 15.07 -13.61
N MET A 13 -15.15 15.14 -12.28
CA MET A 13 -15.47 16.38 -11.55
C MET A 13 -14.23 17.25 -11.34
N ASP A 14 -13.08 16.64 -11.03
CA ASP A 14 -11.79 17.33 -10.84
C ASP A 14 -10.62 16.45 -11.27
N LEU A 15 -9.98 16.81 -12.38
CA LEU A 15 -8.80 16.10 -12.89
C LEU A 15 -7.58 16.18 -11.96
N ASN A 16 -7.57 17.12 -11.02
CA ASN A 16 -6.51 17.29 -10.03
C ASN A 16 -6.90 16.70 -8.66
N ALA A 17 -7.98 15.93 -8.61
CA ALA A 17 -8.43 15.29 -7.39
C ALA A 17 -7.32 14.44 -6.77
N LYS A 18 -7.08 14.66 -5.49
CA LYS A 18 -6.14 13.92 -4.65
C LYS A 18 -6.86 12.71 -4.05
N ILE A 19 -6.70 11.56 -4.68
CA ILE A 19 -7.39 10.34 -4.29
C ILE A 19 -6.37 9.39 -3.65
N ILE A 20 -6.73 8.83 -2.52
CA ILE A 20 -6.03 7.71 -1.87
C ILE A 20 -6.97 6.51 -1.89
N ILE A 21 -6.48 5.39 -2.40
CA ILE A 21 -7.19 4.11 -2.41
C ILE A 21 -6.44 3.21 -1.44
N MET A 22 -7.13 2.68 -0.43
CA MET A 22 -6.47 1.91 0.62
C MET A 22 -7.30 0.73 1.08
N GLY A 23 -6.62 -0.32 1.53
CA GLY A 23 -7.23 -1.51 2.11
C GLY A 23 -6.41 -2.77 1.92
N ASP A 24 -6.98 -3.88 2.38
CA ASP A 24 -6.58 -5.22 2.00
C ASP A 24 -7.22 -5.55 0.63
N PHE A 25 -6.38 -5.68 -0.38
CA PHE A 25 -6.82 -5.96 -1.75
C PHE A 25 -6.90 -7.46 -2.06
N ASN A 26 -6.43 -8.32 -1.15
CA ASN A 26 -6.25 -9.76 -1.38
C ASN A 26 -5.43 -10.10 -2.64
N ASP A 27 -4.59 -9.16 -3.07
CA ASP A 27 -3.76 -9.24 -4.27
C ASP A 27 -2.42 -8.56 -4.03
N ASP A 28 -1.35 -9.13 -4.57
CA ASP A 28 -0.02 -8.52 -4.54
C ASP A 28 0.10 -7.38 -5.55
N PRO A 29 0.97 -6.38 -5.32
CA PRO A 29 1.10 -5.19 -6.18
C PRO A 29 1.41 -5.47 -7.65
N ILE A 30 1.90 -6.67 -7.95
CA ILE A 30 2.26 -7.11 -9.31
C ILE A 30 1.14 -7.86 -10.03
N ASN A 31 0.03 -8.15 -9.34
CA ASN A 31 -1.06 -8.94 -9.91
C ASN A 31 -1.83 -8.17 -10.99
N THR A 32 -2.58 -8.90 -11.80
CA THR A 32 -3.34 -8.38 -12.95
C THR A 32 -4.31 -7.26 -12.56
N SER A 33 -4.91 -7.33 -11.38
CA SER A 33 -5.81 -6.28 -10.84
C SER A 33 -5.11 -4.92 -10.76
N PHE A 34 -3.85 -4.88 -10.35
CA PHE A 34 -3.06 -3.66 -10.27
C PHE A 34 -2.45 -3.29 -11.63
N LYS A 35 -1.85 -4.26 -12.32
CA LYS A 35 -1.07 -3.98 -13.54
C LYS A 35 -1.95 -3.71 -14.76
N ASN A 36 -3.03 -4.48 -14.93
CA ASN A 36 -3.86 -4.41 -16.13
C ASN A 36 -5.17 -3.63 -15.91
N VAL A 37 -5.78 -3.74 -14.71
CA VAL A 37 -7.06 -3.08 -14.43
C VAL A 37 -6.84 -1.66 -13.89
N LEU A 38 -6.11 -1.51 -12.78
CA LEU A 38 -5.80 -0.20 -12.19
C LEU A 38 -4.65 0.52 -12.91
N LYS A 39 -3.86 -0.19 -13.69
CA LYS A 39 -2.69 0.32 -14.46
C LYS A 39 -1.70 1.07 -13.60
N THR A 40 -1.41 0.51 -12.41
CA THR A 40 -0.52 1.15 -11.44
C THR A 40 0.91 1.23 -11.93
N LYS A 41 1.62 2.26 -11.47
CA LYS A 41 3.04 2.50 -11.70
C LYS A 41 3.79 2.52 -10.37
N SER A 42 4.97 1.90 -10.32
CA SER A 42 5.88 1.94 -9.17
C SER A 42 6.98 3.01 -9.29
N ASP A 43 7.32 3.39 -10.52
CA ASP A 43 8.28 4.47 -10.77
C ASP A 43 7.57 5.83 -10.82
N LYS A 44 7.84 6.69 -9.82
CA LYS A 44 7.28 8.04 -9.71
C LYS A 44 7.50 8.89 -10.98
N LYS A 45 8.64 8.71 -11.64
CA LYS A 45 9.01 9.48 -12.85
C LYS A 45 8.14 9.12 -14.05
N LYS A 46 7.63 7.89 -14.08
CA LYS A 46 6.78 7.37 -15.17
C LYS A 46 5.28 7.58 -14.93
N VAL A 47 4.90 8.12 -13.76
CA VAL A 47 3.49 8.40 -13.45
C VAL A 47 3.02 9.59 -14.24
N THR A 48 2.04 9.42 -15.12
CA THR A 48 1.35 10.49 -15.84
C THR A 48 0.15 11.00 -15.03
N LYS A 49 -0.53 12.04 -15.52
CA LYS A 49 -1.69 12.64 -14.84
C LYS A 49 -2.82 11.64 -14.57
N ASN A 50 -2.97 10.66 -15.45
CA ASN A 50 -4.06 9.67 -15.37
C ASN A 50 -3.66 8.37 -14.67
N ASP A 51 -2.39 8.20 -14.31
CA ASP A 51 -1.91 6.99 -13.66
C ASP A 51 -2.18 7.01 -12.15
N ILE A 52 -2.10 5.82 -11.57
CA ILE A 52 -2.13 5.57 -10.13
C ILE A 52 -0.73 5.11 -9.73
N TYR A 53 -0.17 5.74 -8.71
CA TYR A 53 1.12 5.35 -8.15
C TYR A 53 0.91 4.33 -7.03
N ASN A 54 1.66 3.21 -7.11
CA ASN A 54 1.70 2.18 -6.06
C ASN A 54 3.12 2.10 -5.46
N PRO A 55 3.36 2.67 -4.27
CA PRO A 55 4.65 2.61 -3.61
C PRO A 55 4.99 1.21 -3.08
N TYR A 56 4.00 0.33 -2.93
CA TYR A 56 4.19 -1.00 -2.35
C TYR A 56 4.73 -2.02 -3.35
N GLU A 57 4.67 -1.77 -4.65
CA GLU A 57 5.27 -2.65 -5.66
C GLU A 57 6.79 -2.79 -5.46
N ASP A 58 7.50 -1.67 -5.26
CA ASP A 58 8.94 -1.69 -4.96
C ASP A 58 9.26 -2.37 -3.63
N MET A 59 8.38 -2.22 -2.63
CA MET A 59 8.52 -2.88 -1.35
C MET A 59 8.37 -4.41 -1.49
N PHE A 60 7.37 -4.84 -2.25
CA PHE A 60 7.14 -6.25 -2.55
C PHE A 60 8.33 -6.88 -3.28
N GLN A 61 8.86 -6.20 -4.30
CA GLN A 61 10.05 -6.66 -5.05
C GLN A 61 11.30 -6.78 -4.17
N LYS A 62 11.37 -6.02 -3.06
CA LYS A 62 12.43 -6.11 -2.03
C LYS A 62 12.13 -7.15 -0.96
N GLY A 63 11.09 -7.96 -1.11
CA GLY A 63 10.71 -9.02 -0.17
C GLY A 63 9.98 -8.53 1.08
N LEU A 64 9.47 -7.28 1.09
CA LEU A 64 8.62 -6.81 2.18
C LEU A 64 7.20 -7.35 1.99
N ASN A 65 6.52 -7.57 3.11
CA ASN A 65 5.19 -8.18 3.13
C ASN A 65 4.31 -7.57 4.21
N THR A 66 2.99 -7.73 4.08
CA THR A 66 2.02 -7.38 5.13
C THR A 66 1.43 -8.60 5.81
N LEU A 67 1.45 -9.76 5.17
CA LEU A 67 1.02 -11.02 5.78
C LEU A 67 1.87 -12.21 5.35
N GLY A 68 1.75 -13.31 6.10
CA GLY A 68 2.33 -14.61 5.75
C GLY A 68 1.27 -15.69 5.84
N PHE A 69 1.09 -16.47 4.76
CA PHE A 69 0.12 -17.54 4.70
C PHE A 69 0.68 -18.75 3.93
N ARG A 70 0.60 -19.95 4.53
CA ARG A 70 1.03 -21.24 3.93
C ARG A 70 2.41 -21.18 3.26
N ASP A 71 3.41 -20.64 4.01
CA ASP A 71 4.80 -20.47 3.55
C ASP A 71 5.01 -19.44 2.41
N ASN A 72 3.94 -18.72 2.03
CA ASN A 72 4.03 -17.57 1.13
C ASN A 72 4.00 -16.26 1.94
N ILE A 73 4.68 -15.27 1.41
CA ILE A 73 4.64 -13.89 1.91
C ILE A 73 3.92 -13.02 0.88
N ASN A 74 2.94 -12.25 1.32
CA ASN A 74 2.11 -11.43 0.45
C ASN A 74 2.07 -9.99 0.96
N LEU A 75 1.81 -9.05 0.05
CA LEU A 75 1.65 -7.64 0.36
C LEU A 75 0.27 -7.18 -0.13
N PHE A 76 -0.77 -7.55 0.61
CA PHE A 76 -2.16 -7.29 0.25
C PHE A 76 -2.67 -5.95 0.74
N ASP A 77 -2.10 -5.45 1.86
CA ASP A 77 -2.46 -4.15 2.44
C ASP A 77 -1.66 -3.06 1.76
N GLN A 78 -2.34 -2.16 1.05
CA GLN A 78 -1.70 -1.15 0.22
C GLN A 78 -2.43 0.19 0.30
N LEU A 79 -1.69 1.28 0.06
CA LEU A 79 -2.23 2.62 -0.19
C LEU A 79 -1.71 3.11 -1.55
N LEU A 80 -2.63 3.33 -2.46
CA LEU A 80 -2.38 3.83 -3.81
C LEU A 80 -2.77 5.30 -3.87
N ILE A 81 -2.11 6.08 -4.70
CA ILE A 81 -2.41 7.50 -4.83
C ILE A 81 -2.49 7.95 -6.28
N THR A 82 -3.29 8.98 -6.53
CA THR A 82 -3.31 9.68 -7.82
C THR A 82 -2.12 10.63 -7.96
N SER A 83 -1.75 10.94 -9.19
CA SER A 83 -0.63 11.81 -9.56
C SER A 83 -0.57 13.15 -8.82
N PRO A 84 -1.69 13.87 -8.53
CA PRO A 84 -1.63 15.14 -7.80
C PRO A 84 -1.06 15.08 -6.38
N LEU A 85 -1.05 13.88 -5.77
CA LEU A 85 -0.40 13.62 -4.47
C LEU A 85 1.10 13.37 -4.58
N LEU A 86 1.68 13.24 -5.79
CA LEU A 86 3.11 13.04 -5.98
C LEU A 86 3.84 14.38 -6.07
N ASP A 87 4.95 14.49 -5.34
CA ASP A 87 6.01 15.43 -5.69
C ASP A 87 6.94 14.75 -6.69
N LYS A 88 7.06 15.34 -7.88
CA LYS A 88 7.93 14.86 -8.96
C LYS A 88 9.28 15.56 -8.99
N GLY A 89 9.68 16.18 -7.87
CA GLY A 89 10.92 16.91 -7.73
C GLY A 89 10.75 18.43 -7.87
N GLU A 90 9.52 18.92 -8.04
CA GLU A 90 9.18 20.34 -8.11
C GLU A 90 9.28 21.01 -6.72
N LYS A 91 9.27 20.20 -5.65
CA LYS A 91 9.27 20.64 -4.24
C LYS A 91 8.16 21.65 -3.92
N ASP A 92 7.03 21.53 -4.64
CA ASP A 92 5.82 22.30 -4.37
C ASP A 92 4.98 21.60 -3.30
N PHE A 93 5.03 22.13 -2.09
CA PHE A 93 4.26 21.66 -0.94
C PHE A 93 3.13 22.63 -0.56
N SER A 94 2.73 23.54 -1.43
CA SER A 94 1.57 24.42 -1.24
C SER A 94 0.26 23.61 -0.98
N SER A 95 0.26 22.35 -1.41
CA SER A 95 -0.80 21.39 -1.18
C SER A 95 -0.24 20.03 -0.75
N TYR A 96 -1.08 19.17 -0.12
CA TYR A 96 -0.62 17.85 0.36
C TYR A 96 0.06 17.04 -0.74
N LYS A 97 1.26 16.53 -0.41
CA LYS A 97 2.04 15.59 -1.21
C LYS A 97 2.44 14.40 -0.37
N MET A 98 2.53 13.23 -1.01
CA MET A 98 3.04 12.03 -0.36
C MET A 98 4.54 12.15 -0.13
N TYR A 99 4.94 12.12 1.13
CA TYR A 99 6.34 12.05 1.52
C TYR A 99 6.86 10.62 1.47
N LYS A 100 6.19 9.70 2.19
CA LYS A 100 6.65 8.31 2.32
C LYS A 100 5.49 7.37 2.63
N ALA A 101 5.49 6.18 2.02
CA ALA A 101 4.67 5.04 2.39
C ALA A 101 5.51 3.99 3.13
N MET A 102 4.92 3.28 4.08
CA MET A 102 5.62 2.32 4.94
C MET A 102 4.72 1.17 5.38
N ILE A 103 5.36 0.05 5.73
CA ILE A 103 4.75 -1.07 6.45
C ILE A 103 5.20 -1.00 7.92
N PHE A 104 4.26 -1.09 8.85
CA PHE A 104 4.53 -1.03 10.29
C PHE A 104 4.82 -2.43 10.84
N ASN A 105 5.98 -2.99 10.48
CA ASN A 105 6.41 -4.34 10.85
C ASN A 105 7.36 -4.35 12.06
N LYS A 106 6.97 -3.67 13.13
CA LYS A 106 7.80 -3.58 14.35
C LYS A 106 7.97 -4.95 15.01
N ARG A 107 9.11 -5.13 15.71
CA ARG A 107 9.49 -6.39 16.36
C ARG A 107 8.42 -6.97 17.30
N PHE A 108 7.63 -6.13 17.96
CA PHE A 108 6.57 -6.59 18.85
C PHE A 108 5.35 -7.17 18.09
N LEU A 109 5.14 -6.75 16.83
CA LEU A 109 4.09 -7.27 15.95
C LEU A 109 4.51 -8.54 15.18
N THR A 110 5.73 -9.03 15.39
CA THR A 110 6.34 -10.06 14.56
C THR A 110 6.65 -11.31 15.37
N ASN A 111 6.37 -12.48 14.83
CA ASN A 111 6.79 -13.75 15.40
C ASN A 111 8.31 -13.83 15.47
N LYS A 112 8.84 -14.04 16.67
CA LYS A 112 10.28 -14.00 16.94
C LYS A 112 10.99 -15.34 16.70
N ARG A 113 10.25 -16.45 16.73
CA ARG A 113 10.79 -17.82 16.75
C ARG A 113 9.91 -18.78 15.95
N GLY A 114 10.44 -19.99 15.71
CA GLY A 114 9.73 -21.09 15.08
C GLY A 114 9.53 -20.93 13.58
N ARG A 115 8.70 -21.79 12.99
CA ARG A 115 8.41 -21.86 11.55
C ARG A 115 7.92 -20.54 10.97
N TYR A 116 7.15 -19.77 11.75
CA TYR A 116 6.54 -18.51 11.33
C TYR A 116 7.33 -17.28 11.78
N LYS A 117 8.64 -17.44 12.05
CA LYS A 117 9.52 -16.31 12.34
C LYS A 117 9.46 -15.28 11.20
N GLY A 118 9.22 -14.01 11.53
CA GLY A 118 9.11 -12.93 10.55
C GLY A 118 7.68 -12.65 10.08
N TYR A 119 6.72 -13.53 10.35
CA TYR A 119 5.30 -13.31 10.05
C TYR A 119 4.66 -12.41 11.11
N PRO A 120 3.56 -11.73 10.78
CA PRO A 120 2.77 -11.03 11.77
C PRO A 120 2.39 -11.93 12.94
N PHE A 121 2.48 -11.39 14.16
CA PHE A 121 2.12 -12.11 15.38
C PHE A 121 0.62 -11.99 15.61
N ARG A 122 -0.12 -12.92 15.03
CA ARG A 122 -1.60 -12.95 15.08
C ARG A 122 -2.13 -13.24 16.48
N SER A 123 -3.32 -12.72 16.77
CA SER A 123 -4.00 -12.91 18.06
C SER A 123 -4.46 -14.35 18.29
N PHE A 124 -4.84 -15.06 17.23
CA PHE A 124 -5.25 -16.46 17.29
C PHE A 124 -4.45 -17.33 16.32
N SER A 125 -4.13 -18.55 16.74
CA SER A 125 -3.52 -19.57 15.90
C SER A 125 -4.07 -20.94 16.27
N PHE A 126 -4.52 -21.72 15.29
CA PHE A 126 -5.12 -23.06 15.50
C PHE A 126 -6.21 -23.07 16.59
N GLY A 127 -7.08 -22.06 16.61
CA GLY A 127 -8.18 -21.95 17.58
C GLY A 127 -7.79 -21.47 18.98
N SER A 128 -6.50 -21.23 19.25
CA SER A 128 -5.99 -20.77 20.54
C SER A 128 -5.54 -19.31 20.49
N TYR A 129 -5.82 -18.58 21.56
CA TYR A 129 -5.31 -17.21 21.73
C TYR A 129 -3.81 -17.23 22.01
N THR A 130 -3.05 -16.44 21.26
CA THR A 130 -1.58 -16.44 21.30
C THR A 130 -0.98 -15.22 22.01
N GLY A 131 -1.80 -14.24 22.38
CA GLY A 131 -1.34 -12.95 22.92
C GLY A 131 -0.77 -12.00 21.86
N GLY A 132 -0.94 -12.32 20.58
CA GLY A 132 -0.55 -11.44 19.47
C GLY A 132 -1.59 -10.38 19.13
N TYR A 133 -1.42 -9.72 17.99
CA TYR A 133 -2.20 -8.54 17.59
C TYR A 133 -3.07 -8.81 16.36
N SER A 134 -2.42 -8.99 15.19
CA SER A 134 -3.07 -9.17 13.90
C SER A 134 -2.26 -10.12 13.04
N ASP A 135 -2.87 -10.74 12.06
CA ASP A 135 -2.22 -11.53 11.02
C ASP A 135 -1.76 -10.67 9.84
N HIS A 136 -2.02 -9.36 9.89
CA HIS A 136 -1.50 -8.38 8.96
C HIS A 136 -0.66 -7.31 9.66
N TYR A 137 0.37 -6.80 8.97
CA TYR A 137 1.06 -5.59 9.37
C TYR A 137 0.30 -4.37 8.88
N PRO A 138 0.08 -3.34 9.74
CA PRO A 138 -0.50 -2.08 9.29
C PRO A 138 0.37 -1.40 8.24
N VAL A 139 -0.26 -0.76 7.27
CA VAL A 139 0.39 0.12 6.31
C VAL A 139 0.00 1.56 6.58
N TYR A 140 0.90 2.50 6.31
CA TYR A 140 0.65 3.92 6.51
C TYR A 140 1.44 4.79 5.55
N MET A 141 1.00 6.03 5.42
CA MET A 141 1.61 7.02 4.53
C MET A 141 1.69 8.37 5.24
N TYR A 142 2.82 9.05 5.06
CA TYR A 142 2.95 10.44 5.46
C TYR A 142 2.59 11.35 4.29
N LEU A 143 1.70 12.29 4.56
CA LEU A 143 1.41 13.41 3.68
C LEU A 143 1.97 14.68 4.33
N ILE A 144 2.60 15.51 3.52
CA ILE A 144 3.17 16.79 3.95
C ILE A 144 2.58 17.94 3.16
N LYS A 145 2.47 19.10 3.80
CA LYS A 145 2.08 20.38 3.23
C LYS A 145 2.81 21.48 3.98
N GLU A 146 3.20 22.55 3.29
CA GLU A 146 3.69 23.79 3.93
C GLU A 146 2.59 24.42 4.76
N GLN A 147 3.00 25.06 5.87
CA GLN A 147 2.11 25.83 6.75
C GLN A 147 1.94 27.25 6.23
#